data_17a1406c9f8257c7355ac901962e3602
#
_entry.id   17a1406c9f8257c7355ac901962e3602
#
_cell.length_a   1.000
_cell.length_b   1.000
_cell.length_c   1.000
_cell.angle_alpha   90.00
_cell.angle_beta   90.00
_cell.angle_gamma   90.00
#
_symmetry.space_group_name_H-M   'P 1'
#
loop_
_entity.id
_entity.type
_entity.pdbx_description
1 polymer ?
#
loop_
_entity_poly.entity_id
_entity_poly.type
_entity_poly.pdbx_seq_one_letter_code
_entity_poly.pdbx_strand_id
1 'polypeptide(L)'
;MKKPMRLFALLALFACSAAHADEAAQCRANDGTYLTGRVTGAPIFARGHLRDGVELSHTHLRLLSDQDGQSYDVAVDNVFAAGYDGAGESVPAPLSHIRAGDRLELCGKPYANDAPGIDWVHTDCDAVPTPHRPNGWLKIFDARGAPGANIESSREYCHLWQ
;
A
#
# COMPACT_ATOMS: atom_id res chain seq x y z
N MET A 1 -17.77 36.74 36.07
CA MET A 1 -17.94 36.19 34.72
C MET A 1 -16.74 35.31 34.38
N LYS A 2 -16.87 33.97 34.50
CA LYS A 2 -15.80 32.98 34.22
C LYS A 2 -16.09 32.33 32.86
N LYS A 3 -15.16 32.45 31.89
CA LYS A 3 -15.24 31.84 30.54
C LYS A 3 -14.98 30.33 30.65
N PRO A 4 -15.83 29.45 30.10
CA PRO A 4 -15.47 28.05 29.85
C PRO A 4 -14.85 27.94 28.46
N MET A 5 -13.56 27.78 28.40
CA MET A 5 -12.90 27.45 27.13
C MET A 5 -11.71 26.53 27.42
N ARG A 6 -11.87 25.24 27.21
CA ARG A 6 -10.81 24.24 27.01
C ARG A 6 -11.33 22.79 27.09
N LEU A 7 -12.22 22.39 26.18
CA LEU A 7 -12.61 20.97 26.13
C LEU A 7 -12.72 20.39 24.70
N PHE A 8 -12.33 21.14 23.65
CA PHE A 8 -12.50 20.65 22.27
C PHE A 8 -11.24 20.08 21.61
N ALA A 9 -10.06 20.18 22.22
CA ALA A 9 -8.81 19.75 21.61
C ALA A 9 -8.46 18.26 21.80
N LEU A 10 -9.09 17.55 22.75
CA LEU A 10 -8.76 16.14 23.03
C LEU A 10 -9.53 15.11 22.17
N LEU A 11 -10.66 15.48 21.58
CA LEU A 11 -11.46 14.51 20.81
C LEU A 11 -10.86 14.18 19.43
N ALA A 12 -10.11 15.09 18.82
CA ALA A 12 -9.56 14.88 17.48
C ALA A 12 -8.42 13.83 17.43
N LEU A 13 -7.65 13.70 18.51
CA LEU A 13 -6.54 12.73 18.59
C LEU A 13 -7.02 11.28 18.76
N PHE A 14 -8.19 11.06 19.38
CA PHE A 14 -8.76 9.72 19.56
C PHE A 14 -9.38 9.15 18.28
N ALA A 15 -9.94 9.98 17.40
CA ALA A 15 -10.57 9.51 16.16
C ALA A 15 -9.56 8.95 15.15
N CYS A 16 -8.35 9.51 15.06
CA CYS A 16 -7.31 9.04 14.14
C CYS A 16 -6.77 7.66 14.56
N SER A 17 -6.59 7.42 15.86
CA SER A 17 -6.11 6.13 16.38
C SER A 17 -7.10 4.98 16.17
N ALA A 18 -8.41 5.26 16.22
CA ALA A 18 -9.45 4.24 15.99
C ALA A 18 -9.50 3.80 14.52
N ALA A 19 -9.35 4.70 13.57
CA ALA A 19 -9.36 4.39 12.15
C ALA A 19 -8.19 3.46 11.75
N HIS A 20 -6.97 3.70 12.24
CA HIS A 20 -5.82 2.83 11.95
C HIS A 20 -5.94 1.44 12.59
N ALA A 21 -6.58 1.34 13.77
CA ALA A 21 -6.83 0.04 14.40
C ALA A 21 -7.83 -0.79 13.59
N ASP A 22 -8.81 -0.16 12.95
CA ASP A 22 -9.79 -0.79 12.09
C ASP A 22 -9.15 -1.31 10.80
N GLU A 23 -8.33 -0.50 10.12
CA GLU A 23 -7.59 -0.89 8.90
C GLU A 23 -6.63 -2.05 9.17
N ALA A 24 -5.89 -2.02 10.29
CA ALA A 24 -5.02 -3.13 10.68
C ALA A 24 -5.80 -4.42 10.98
N ALA A 25 -7.00 -4.31 11.58
CA ALA A 25 -7.89 -5.45 11.81
C ALA A 25 -8.44 -6.00 10.49
N GLN A 26 -8.83 -5.13 9.56
CA GLN A 26 -9.29 -5.52 8.23
C GLN A 26 -8.18 -6.21 7.43
N CYS A 27 -6.95 -5.71 7.49
CA CYS A 27 -5.81 -6.35 6.83
C CYS A 27 -5.61 -7.79 7.32
N ARG A 28 -5.64 -8.00 8.63
CA ARG A 28 -5.54 -9.36 9.21
C ARG A 28 -6.71 -10.25 8.81
N ALA A 29 -7.93 -9.70 8.74
CA ALA A 29 -9.11 -10.44 8.29
C ALA A 29 -9.02 -10.83 6.79
N ASN A 30 -8.20 -10.13 6.02
CA ASN A 30 -7.87 -10.43 4.63
C ASN A 30 -6.56 -11.23 4.47
N ASP A 31 -6.13 -11.92 5.53
CA ASP A 31 -4.90 -12.73 5.59
C ASP A 31 -3.60 -11.94 5.30
N GLY A 32 -3.63 -10.62 5.41
CA GLY A 32 -2.47 -9.76 5.15
C GLY A 32 -1.72 -9.32 6.40
N THR A 33 -0.52 -8.80 6.16
CA THR A 33 0.30 -8.07 7.14
C THR A 33 0.13 -6.58 6.93
N TYR A 34 -0.24 -5.88 7.99
CA TYR A 34 -0.41 -4.43 7.99
C TYR A 34 0.90 -3.72 8.29
N LEU A 35 1.22 -2.71 7.49
CA LEU A 35 2.41 -1.89 7.65
C LEU A 35 2.08 -0.42 7.37
N THR A 36 2.58 0.49 8.19
CA THR A 36 2.62 1.93 7.90
C THR A 36 4.05 2.42 7.94
N GLY A 37 4.35 3.48 7.23
CA GLY A 37 5.68 4.02 7.25
C GLY A 37 5.87 5.21 6.31
N ARG A 38 7.09 5.68 6.23
CA ARG A 38 7.48 6.83 5.44
C ARG A 38 8.39 6.41 4.29
N VAL A 39 8.05 6.85 3.09
CA VAL A 39 8.86 6.64 1.89
C VAL A 39 10.20 7.37 2.04
N THR A 40 11.30 6.69 1.72
CA THR A 40 12.66 7.24 1.87
C THR A 40 13.38 7.53 0.55
N GLY A 41 12.76 7.18 -0.59
CA GLY A 41 13.34 7.41 -1.92
C GLY A 41 12.28 7.53 -3.01
N ALA A 42 12.71 7.78 -4.23
CA ALA A 42 11.81 7.76 -5.40
C ALA A 42 11.40 6.31 -5.75
N PRO A 43 10.21 6.11 -6.34
CA PRO A 43 9.81 4.82 -6.91
C PRO A 43 10.81 4.35 -7.98
N ILE A 44 11.12 3.05 -7.99
CA ILE A 44 12.05 2.43 -8.93
C ILE A 44 11.31 1.37 -9.74
N PHE A 45 11.32 1.52 -11.06
CA PHE A 45 10.75 0.53 -11.97
C PHE A 45 11.64 -0.72 -12.06
N ALA A 46 11.01 -1.89 -12.06
CA ALA A 46 11.66 -3.18 -12.34
C ALA A 46 10.86 -3.94 -13.39
N ARG A 47 11.55 -4.47 -14.40
CA ARG A 47 10.93 -5.34 -15.39
C ARG A 47 10.46 -6.65 -14.75
N GLY A 48 9.39 -7.20 -15.32
CA GLY A 48 8.87 -8.52 -14.96
C GLY A 48 9.00 -9.50 -16.13
N HIS A 49 8.23 -10.56 -16.04
CA HIS A 49 8.08 -11.50 -17.15
C HIS A 49 6.80 -11.23 -17.93
N LEU A 50 6.76 -11.64 -19.18
CA LEU A 50 5.54 -11.57 -19.99
C LEU A 50 4.60 -12.73 -19.65
N ARG A 51 3.32 -12.41 -19.48
CA ARG A 51 2.23 -13.36 -19.36
C ARG A 51 1.10 -12.94 -20.30
N ASP A 52 0.77 -13.77 -21.27
CA ASP A 52 -0.24 -13.51 -22.30
C ASP A 52 -0.08 -12.13 -22.98
N GLY A 53 1.18 -11.73 -23.23
CA GLY A 53 1.52 -10.46 -23.87
C GLY A 53 1.56 -9.25 -22.95
N VAL A 54 1.26 -9.42 -21.65
CA VAL A 54 1.32 -8.37 -20.61
C VAL A 54 2.62 -8.52 -19.82
N GLU A 55 3.39 -7.46 -19.67
CA GLU A 55 4.56 -7.45 -18.79
C GLU A 55 4.12 -7.31 -17.33
N LEU A 56 4.45 -8.29 -16.50
CA LEU A 56 4.19 -8.26 -15.06
C LEU A 56 5.34 -7.52 -14.35
N SER A 57 5.48 -6.24 -14.65
CA SER A 57 6.51 -5.38 -14.07
C SER A 57 6.15 -4.93 -12.65
N HIS A 58 7.14 -4.46 -11.91
CA HIS A 58 6.99 -4.01 -10.54
C HIS A 58 7.48 -2.58 -10.36
N THR A 59 6.97 -1.93 -9.33
CA THR A 59 7.53 -0.70 -8.78
C THR A 59 8.01 -0.98 -7.37
N HIS A 60 9.28 -0.73 -7.09
CA HIS A 60 9.86 -0.85 -5.76
C HIS A 60 9.84 0.49 -5.05
N LEU A 61 9.32 0.50 -3.82
CA LEU A 61 9.35 1.62 -2.90
C LEU A 61 10.17 1.24 -1.67
N ARG A 62 10.96 2.15 -1.15
CA ARG A 62 11.66 1.95 0.12
C ARG A 62 10.90 2.67 1.24
N LEU A 63 10.44 1.89 2.22
CA LEU A 63 9.61 2.37 3.32
C LEU A 63 10.32 2.19 4.66
N LEU A 64 10.46 3.25 5.43
CA LEU A 64 10.86 3.18 6.84
C LEU A 64 9.60 2.93 7.69
N SER A 65 9.51 1.75 8.28
CA SER A 65 8.33 1.27 9.02
C SER A 65 8.14 2.02 10.34
N ASP A 66 6.89 2.41 10.63
CA ASP A 66 6.49 2.99 11.91
C ASP A 66 6.40 1.92 13.03
N GLN A 67 6.26 0.61 12.68
CA GLN A 67 6.06 -0.47 13.62
C GLN A 67 7.37 -0.89 14.31
N ASP A 68 8.47 -0.94 13.57
CA ASP A 68 9.74 -1.51 14.04
C ASP A 68 10.98 -0.67 13.66
N GLY A 69 10.80 0.40 12.90
CA GLY A 69 11.89 1.27 12.44
C GLY A 69 12.81 0.63 11.40
N GLN A 70 12.44 -0.52 10.82
CA GLN A 70 13.21 -1.16 9.76
C GLN A 70 12.86 -0.59 8.40
N SER A 71 13.81 -0.71 7.45
CA SER A 71 13.58 -0.35 6.06
C SER A 71 13.06 -1.56 5.29
N TYR A 72 11.85 -1.43 4.75
CA TYR A 72 11.19 -2.45 3.93
C TYR A 72 11.33 -2.13 2.45
N ASP A 73 11.53 -3.17 1.63
CA ASP A 73 11.27 -3.11 0.20
C ASP A 73 9.79 -3.42 -0.04
N VAL A 74 9.07 -2.49 -0.66
CA VAL A 74 7.67 -2.69 -1.06
C VAL A 74 7.66 -2.97 -2.56
N ALA A 75 7.38 -4.21 -2.93
CA ALA A 75 7.26 -4.64 -4.32
C ALA A 75 5.80 -4.53 -4.75
N VAL A 76 5.50 -3.52 -5.58
CA VAL A 76 4.15 -3.21 -6.07
C VAL A 76 3.99 -3.81 -7.46
N ASP A 77 2.95 -4.62 -7.67
CA ASP A 77 2.62 -5.23 -8.96
C ASP A 77 1.93 -4.21 -9.87
N ASN A 78 2.64 -3.62 -10.82
CA ASN A 78 2.16 -2.52 -11.66
C ASN A 78 0.84 -2.79 -12.40
N VAL A 79 0.50 -4.04 -12.65
CA VAL A 79 -0.75 -4.44 -13.33
C VAL A 79 -2.02 -4.12 -12.54
N PHE A 80 -1.90 -3.82 -11.23
CA PHE A 80 -3.03 -3.40 -10.40
C PHE A 80 -3.13 -1.88 -10.24
N ALA A 81 -2.15 -1.12 -10.76
CA ALA A 81 -2.23 0.33 -10.83
C ALA A 81 -3.24 0.76 -11.92
N ALA A 82 -4.05 1.78 -11.62
CA ALA A 82 -5.00 2.30 -12.60
C ALA A 82 -4.29 2.86 -13.84
N GLY A 83 -4.72 2.44 -15.02
CA GLY A 83 -4.16 2.89 -16.30
C GLY A 83 -2.79 2.28 -16.65
N TYR A 84 -2.43 1.16 -16.04
CA TYR A 84 -1.26 0.39 -16.49
C TYR A 84 -1.50 -0.09 -17.94
N ASP A 85 -0.54 0.17 -18.82
CA ASP A 85 -0.57 -0.39 -20.16
C ASP A 85 0.28 -1.67 -20.20
N GLY A 86 -0.20 -2.79 -20.54
CA GLY A 86 0.47 -4.09 -20.45
C GLY A 86 1.87 -4.20 -21.09
N ALA A 87 2.33 -3.17 -21.80
CA ALA A 87 3.67 -3.03 -22.36
C ALA A 87 4.50 -1.95 -21.66
N GLY A 88 3.98 -1.33 -20.59
CA GLY A 88 4.58 -0.20 -19.87
C GLY A 88 5.99 -0.49 -19.40
N GLU A 89 6.89 0.43 -19.68
CA GLU A 89 8.32 0.32 -19.35
C GLU A 89 8.72 1.33 -18.27
N SER A 90 7.75 1.85 -17.53
CA SER A 90 7.95 2.89 -16.51
C SER A 90 7.01 2.69 -15.33
N VAL A 91 7.31 3.39 -14.23
CA VAL A 91 6.43 3.46 -13.06
C VAL A 91 5.06 4.00 -13.48
N PRO A 92 3.94 3.29 -13.19
CA PRO A 92 2.59 3.75 -13.51
C PRO A 92 2.26 5.09 -12.88
N ALA A 93 1.38 5.86 -13.52
CA ALA A 93 1.03 7.22 -13.08
C ALA A 93 0.64 7.34 -11.60
N PRO A 94 -0.22 6.48 -11.01
CA PRO A 94 -0.56 6.56 -9.59
C PRO A 94 0.67 6.40 -8.68
N LEU A 95 1.58 5.49 -9.02
CA LEU A 95 2.79 5.19 -8.24
C LEU A 95 3.89 6.24 -8.46
N SER A 96 3.96 6.82 -9.66
CA SER A 96 4.98 7.82 -10.01
C SER A 96 4.83 9.14 -9.25
N HIS A 97 3.68 9.38 -8.62
CA HIS A 97 3.43 10.55 -7.78
C HIS A 97 3.93 10.40 -6.35
N ILE A 98 4.26 9.19 -5.91
CA ILE A 98 4.82 8.92 -4.58
C ILE A 98 6.21 9.56 -4.47
N ARG A 99 6.47 10.22 -3.34
CA ARG A 99 7.72 10.97 -3.08
C ARG A 99 8.33 10.55 -1.75
N ALA A 100 9.63 10.75 -1.63
CA ALA A 100 10.31 10.69 -0.33
C ALA A 100 9.62 11.65 0.66
N GLY A 101 9.30 11.13 1.84
CA GLY A 101 8.55 11.84 2.87
C GLY A 101 7.05 11.51 2.91
N ASP A 102 6.46 10.99 1.84
CA ASP A 102 5.08 10.54 1.86
C ASP A 102 4.90 9.42 2.87
N ARG A 103 3.76 9.42 3.55
CA ARG A 103 3.38 8.36 4.47
C ARG A 103 2.42 7.41 3.78
N LEU A 104 2.71 6.11 3.88
CA LEU A 104 1.92 5.05 3.26
C LEU A 104 1.30 4.14 4.31
N GLU A 105 0.19 3.54 3.93
CA GLU A 105 -0.46 2.43 4.58
C GLU A 105 -0.54 1.26 3.61
N LEU A 106 -0.09 0.09 4.05
CA LEU A 106 0.01 -1.12 3.26
C LEU A 106 -0.68 -2.29 3.96
N CYS A 107 -1.32 -3.11 3.17
CA CYS A 107 -1.70 -4.47 3.54
C CYS A 107 -1.20 -5.40 2.44
N GLY A 108 -0.40 -6.39 2.78
CA GLY A 108 0.19 -7.29 1.80
C GLY A 108 0.79 -8.53 2.45
N LYS A 109 1.61 -9.21 1.69
CA LYS A 109 2.30 -10.44 2.08
C LYS A 109 3.77 -10.14 2.38
N PRO A 110 4.28 -10.47 3.58
CA PRO A 110 5.70 -10.27 3.89
C PRO A 110 6.58 -11.28 3.13
N TYR A 111 7.75 -10.81 2.73
CA TYR A 111 8.84 -11.66 2.25
C TYR A 111 10.16 -11.22 2.88
N ALA A 112 11.17 -12.08 2.82
CA ALA A 112 12.52 -11.78 3.28
C ALA A 112 13.52 -12.29 2.24
N ASN A 113 14.34 -11.35 1.75
CA ASN A 113 15.54 -11.61 0.98
C ASN A 113 16.73 -11.09 1.80
N ASP A 114 17.57 -10.21 1.23
CA ASP A 114 18.65 -9.52 1.96
C ASP A 114 18.12 -8.49 2.98
N ALA A 115 16.88 -8.02 2.80
CA ALA A 115 16.15 -7.12 3.68
C ALA A 115 14.69 -7.55 3.80
N PRO A 116 13.96 -7.12 4.86
CA PRO A 116 12.54 -7.35 4.94
C PRO A 116 11.80 -6.65 3.82
N GLY A 117 10.75 -7.29 3.31
CA GLY A 117 9.93 -6.73 2.24
C GLY A 117 8.45 -7.09 2.41
N ILE A 118 7.62 -6.43 1.63
CA ILE A 118 6.20 -6.70 1.49
C ILE A 118 5.80 -6.62 0.02
N ASP A 119 5.13 -7.63 -0.46
CA ASP A 119 4.53 -7.71 -1.79
C ASP A 119 3.01 -7.90 -1.71
N TRP A 120 2.36 -8.13 -2.86
CA TRP A 120 0.92 -8.38 -2.90
C TRP A 120 0.09 -7.25 -2.25
N VAL A 121 0.54 -6.00 -2.38
CA VAL A 121 -0.09 -4.81 -1.79
C VAL A 121 -1.20 -4.26 -2.70
N HIS A 122 -2.06 -5.14 -3.20
CA HIS A 122 -3.12 -4.84 -4.16
C HIS A 122 -4.40 -5.63 -3.85
N THR A 123 -5.51 -5.22 -4.43
CA THR A 123 -6.75 -6.00 -4.36
C THR A 123 -6.56 -7.36 -5.02
N ASP A 124 -6.92 -8.44 -4.33
CA ASP A 124 -6.86 -9.79 -4.91
C ASP A 124 -7.91 -9.98 -6.01
N CYS A 125 -7.56 -10.77 -7.02
CA CYS A 125 -8.47 -11.16 -8.10
C CYS A 125 -9.45 -12.26 -7.69
N ASP A 126 -9.11 -13.07 -6.70
CA ASP A 126 -9.94 -14.14 -6.17
C ASP A 126 -11.00 -13.61 -5.20
N ALA A 127 -12.05 -14.41 -4.98
CA ALA A 127 -13.13 -14.06 -4.07
C ALA A 127 -12.78 -14.31 -2.59
N VAL A 128 -11.78 -15.15 -2.31
CA VAL A 128 -11.40 -15.56 -0.95
C VAL A 128 -9.91 -15.36 -0.78
N PRO A 129 -9.49 -14.41 0.08
CA PRO A 129 -8.08 -14.18 0.36
C PRO A 129 -7.45 -15.36 1.09
N THR A 130 -6.13 -15.49 0.97
CA THR A 130 -5.30 -16.49 1.66
C THR A 130 -4.00 -15.84 2.12
N PRO A 131 -3.23 -16.44 3.06
CA PRO A 131 -1.92 -15.93 3.46
C PRO A 131 -0.90 -15.82 2.32
N HIS A 132 -1.10 -16.56 1.23
CA HIS A 132 -0.26 -16.47 0.03
C HIS A 132 -0.77 -15.43 -0.97
N ARG A 133 -2.04 -15.08 -0.89
CA ARG A 133 -2.76 -14.15 -1.77
C ARG A 133 -3.74 -13.33 -0.93
N PRO A 134 -3.23 -12.40 -0.10
CA PRO A 134 -4.09 -11.54 0.71
C PRO A 134 -4.84 -10.56 -0.18
N ASN A 135 -6.02 -10.13 0.24
CA ASN A 135 -6.69 -8.99 -0.38
C ASN A 135 -6.08 -7.71 0.21
N GLY A 136 -5.00 -7.25 -0.41
CA GLY A 136 -4.17 -6.16 0.08
C GLY A 136 -4.55 -4.79 -0.46
N TRP A 137 -3.77 -3.79 -0.10
CA TRP A 137 -3.87 -2.42 -0.59
C TRP A 137 -2.59 -1.63 -0.40
N LEU A 138 -2.49 -0.54 -1.17
CA LEU A 138 -1.54 0.54 -0.98
C LEU A 138 -2.29 1.87 -0.97
N LYS A 139 -2.21 2.61 0.13
CA LYS A 139 -2.86 3.90 0.33
C LYS A 139 -1.85 4.96 0.74
N ILE A 140 -2.06 6.20 0.29
CA ILE A 140 -1.23 7.36 0.67
C ILE A 140 -2.03 8.15 1.70
N PHE A 141 -1.39 8.55 2.82
CA PHE A 141 -2.02 9.42 3.79
C PHE A 141 -2.14 10.86 3.27
N ASP A 142 -3.25 11.47 3.50
CA ASP A 142 -3.46 12.90 3.22
C ASP A 142 -2.76 13.80 4.27
N ALA A 143 -2.78 15.11 4.04
CA ALA A 143 -2.17 16.09 4.94
C ALA A 143 -2.81 16.13 6.36
N ARG A 144 -4.00 15.54 6.54
CA ARG A 144 -4.68 15.41 7.82
C ARG A 144 -4.37 14.10 8.52
N GLY A 145 -3.61 13.21 7.87
CA GLY A 145 -3.24 11.91 8.38
C GLY A 145 -4.34 10.85 8.22
N ALA A 146 -5.28 11.06 7.29
CA ALA A 146 -6.25 10.04 6.92
C ALA A 146 -5.74 9.24 5.70
N PRO A 147 -5.93 7.90 5.68
CA PRO A 147 -5.57 7.10 4.52
C PRO A 147 -6.48 7.44 3.33
N GLY A 148 -5.90 7.55 2.15
CA GLY A 148 -6.60 7.76 0.88
C GLY A 148 -7.24 6.48 0.34
N ALA A 149 -7.64 6.52 -0.92
CA ALA A 149 -8.12 5.33 -1.63
C ALA A 149 -6.97 4.35 -1.91
N ASN A 150 -7.30 3.06 -2.07
CA ASN A 150 -6.36 2.06 -2.57
C ASN A 150 -6.00 2.37 -4.02
N ILE A 151 -4.72 2.67 -4.29
CA ILE A 151 -4.22 2.98 -5.63
C ILE A 151 -3.85 1.73 -6.45
N GLU A 152 -3.85 0.55 -5.80
CA GLU A 152 -3.58 -0.76 -6.37
C GLU A 152 -4.86 -1.61 -6.38
N SER A 153 -5.90 -1.13 -7.07
CA SER A 153 -7.22 -1.76 -7.08
C SER A 153 -7.77 -2.04 -8.48
N SER A 154 -6.98 -1.87 -9.54
CA SER A 154 -7.38 -2.24 -10.90
C SER A 154 -7.62 -3.75 -11.01
N ARG A 155 -8.67 -4.15 -11.68
CA ARG A 155 -8.98 -5.55 -11.97
C ARG A 155 -8.87 -5.87 -13.46
N GLU A 156 -8.31 -4.95 -14.24
CA GLU A 156 -8.23 -5.05 -15.70
C GLU A 156 -7.51 -6.33 -16.16
N TYR A 157 -6.45 -6.68 -15.46
CA TYR A 157 -5.61 -7.83 -15.79
C TYR A 157 -5.88 -9.08 -14.93
N CYS A 158 -6.97 -9.11 -14.16
CA CYS A 158 -7.32 -10.28 -13.33
C CYS A 158 -7.50 -11.58 -14.12
N HIS A 159 -7.87 -11.49 -15.40
CA HIS A 159 -7.96 -12.64 -16.28
C HIS A 159 -6.66 -13.43 -16.43
N LEU A 160 -5.50 -12.81 -16.14
CA LEU A 160 -4.21 -13.48 -16.19
C LEU A 160 -4.03 -14.51 -15.07
N TRP A 161 -4.87 -14.50 -14.04
CA TRP A 161 -4.79 -15.41 -12.88
C TRP A 161 -5.97 -16.40 -12.78
N GLN A 162 -6.79 -16.47 -13.81
CA GLN A 162 -7.95 -17.38 -13.90
C GLN A 162 -7.62 -18.68 -14.65
#